data_2fd157b534ffa12d047b873d69c17e05
#
_entry.id   2fd157b534ffa12d047b873d69c17e05
#
_cell.length_a   1.000
_cell.length_b   1.000
_cell.length_c   1.000
_cell.angle_alpha   90.00
_cell.angle_beta   90.00
_cell.angle_gamma   90.00
#
_symmetry.space_group_name_H-M   'P 1'
#
loop_
_entity.id
_entity.type
_entity.pdbx_description
1 polymer ?
#
loop_
_entity_poly.entity_id
_entity_poly.type
_entity_poly.pdbx_seq_one_letter_code
_entity_poly.pdbx_strand_id
1 'polypeptide(L)'
;MQPAAARRLILAVAVLVVSLAAQLAPGRAQEPSAGQLIQSLQPKVKFRSFDPAQGEREAKQRELVGRLQTSKTRQITVEERKEIAEVVKDNDLPQVDLEVFFEFDSAAITPEATPILLKLGEAPSNDKLKGSVFMVAGHTDAKGSDAYNLGLSAARANSVRDFLIEKFHIEPKQLVAVGFGEEQLKNQENPLADENRRVQVVNMQAAPVAQQ
;
A
#
# COMPACT_ATOMS: atom_id res chain seq x y z
N MET A 1 -32.31 8.66 -87.78
CA MET A 1 -30.89 8.49 -87.50
C MET A 1 -30.66 8.91 -86.03
N GLN A 2 -30.53 7.92 -85.14
CA GLN A 2 -30.17 8.16 -83.76
C GLN A 2 -28.68 7.97 -83.59
N PRO A 3 -28.07 8.60 -82.59
CA PRO A 3 -26.98 7.98 -81.93
C PRO A 3 -27.24 7.73 -80.38
N ALA A 4 -26.67 6.66 -79.98
CA ALA A 4 -26.78 5.93 -78.71
C ALA A 4 -26.42 6.74 -77.47
N ALA A 5 -27.25 6.56 -76.44
CA ALA A 5 -26.99 7.01 -75.10
C ALA A 5 -25.99 6.10 -74.38
N ALA A 6 -24.86 6.65 -74.04
CA ALA A 6 -23.89 5.95 -73.09
C ALA A 6 -24.36 6.08 -71.64
N ARG A 7 -24.78 4.98 -71.05
CA ARG A 7 -25.06 4.87 -69.66
C ARG A 7 -23.73 4.82 -68.90
N ARG A 8 -23.40 5.89 -68.17
CA ARG A 8 -22.30 5.85 -67.14
C ARG A 8 -22.81 5.28 -65.86
N LEU A 9 -22.30 4.10 -65.55
CA LEU A 9 -22.53 3.42 -64.32
C LEU A 9 -21.65 4.09 -63.24
N ILE A 10 -22.24 4.84 -62.33
CA ILE A 10 -21.54 5.41 -61.15
C ILE A 10 -21.58 4.35 -60.03
N LEU A 11 -20.46 3.70 -59.81
CA LEU A 11 -20.26 2.84 -58.64
C LEU A 11 -20.06 3.75 -57.41
N ALA A 12 -21.06 3.83 -56.55
CA ALA A 12 -20.93 4.44 -55.21
C ALA A 12 -20.22 3.46 -54.29
N VAL A 13 -18.96 3.71 -54.02
CA VAL A 13 -18.21 3.02 -52.96
C VAL A 13 -18.61 3.62 -51.63
N ALA A 14 -19.49 2.96 -50.92
CA ALA A 14 -19.81 3.29 -49.55
C ALA A 14 -18.63 2.85 -48.63
N VAL A 15 -17.78 3.79 -48.27
CA VAL A 15 -16.75 3.57 -47.24
C VAL A 15 -17.45 3.55 -45.88
N LEU A 16 -17.63 2.36 -45.36
CA LEU A 16 -18.13 2.11 -43.99
C LEU A 16 -17.00 2.45 -43.01
N VAL A 17 -16.95 3.71 -42.51
CA VAL A 17 -16.08 4.10 -41.40
C VAL A 17 -16.66 3.49 -40.12
N VAL A 18 -16.21 2.30 -39.76
CA VAL A 18 -16.45 1.76 -38.44
C VAL A 18 -15.56 2.54 -37.45
N SER A 19 -16.11 3.60 -36.88
CA SER A 19 -15.50 4.29 -35.74
C SER A 19 -15.54 3.36 -34.54
N LEU A 20 -14.42 2.67 -34.29
CA LEU A 20 -14.13 1.95 -33.05
C LEU A 20 -13.94 3.01 -31.94
N ALA A 21 -15.04 3.46 -31.36
CA ALA A 21 -15.01 4.21 -30.12
C ALA A 21 -14.55 3.25 -29.04
N ALA A 22 -13.23 3.16 -28.84
CA ALA A 22 -12.69 2.58 -27.62
C ALA A 22 -13.25 3.41 -26.46
N GLN A 23 -14.25 2.86 -25.78
CA GLN A 23 -14.73 3.39 -24.51
C GLN A 23 -13.55 3.26 -23.54
N LEU A 24 -12.86 4.37 -23.32
CA LEU A 24 -11.98 4.52 -22.17
C LEU A 24 -12.89 4.44 -20.93
N ALA A 25 -13.05 3.23 -20.39
CA ALA A 25 -13.51 3.08 -19.04
C ALA A 25 -12.57 3.89 -18.14
N PRO A 26 -13.08 4.65 -17.15
CA PRO A 26 -12.20 5.35 -16.22
C PRO A 26 -11.23 4.33 -15.65
N GLY A 27 -9.93 4.56 -15.90
CA GLY A 27 -8.88 3.63 -15.57
C GLY A 27 -8.89 3.35 -14.07
N ARG A 28 -9.43 2.19 -13.70
CA ARG A 28 -9.19 1.63 -12.38
C ARG A 28 -7.68 1.49 -12.29
N ALA A 29 -7.06 2.19 -11.34
CA ALA A 29 -5.62 2.06 -11.12
C ALA A 29 -5.29 0.57 -11.06
N GLN A 30 -4.38 0.11 -11.92
CA GLN A 30 -4.06 -1.31 -12.01
C GLN A 30 -3.45 -1.74 -10.69
N GLU A 31 -4.08 -2.72 -10.03
CA GLU A 31 -3.56 -3.26 -8.77
C GLU A 31 -2.10 -3.73 -8.94
N PRO A 32 -1.21 -3.40 -8.00
CA PRO A 32 0.18 -3.81 -8.10
C PRO A 32 0.32 -5.33 -8.13
N SER A 33 1.26 -5.82 -8.91
CA SER A 33 1.65 -7.24 -8.90
C SER A 33 2.46 -7.56 -7.64
N ALA A 34 2.54 -8.85 -7.26
CA ALA A 34 3.39 -9.28 -6.14
C ALA A 34 4.85 -8.85 -6.31
N GLY A 35 5.39 -8.92 -7.54
CA GLY A 35 6.75 -8.46 -7.83
C GLY A 35 6.95 -6.95 -7.58
N GLN A 36 5.96 -6.12 -7.92
CA GLN A 36 6.00 -4.68 -7.63
C GLN A 36 5.93 -4.41 -6.12
N LEU A 37 5.09 -5.15 -5.38
CA LEU A 37 5.01 -5.03 -3.91
C LEU A 37 6.34 -5.41 -3.26
N ILE A 38 6.94 -6.53 -3.67
CA ILE A 38 8.26 -6.96 -3.20
C ILE A 38 9.30 -5.87 -3.49
N GLN A 39 9.33 -5.32 -4.70
CA GLN A 39 10.27 -4.27 -5.08
C GLN A 39 10.09 -2.99 -4.25
N SER A 40 8.84 -2.57 -4.03
CA SER A 40 8.53 -1.37 -3.23
C SER A 40 8.93 -1.52 -1.76
N LEU A 41 8.91 -2.75 -1.24
CA LEU A 41 9.24 -3.05 0.15
C LEU A 41 10.73 -3.42 0.36
N GLN A 42 11.53 -3.50 -0.72
CA GLN A 42 12.95 -3.76 -0.57
C GLN A 42 13.68 -2.55 0.05
N PRO A 43 14.58 -2.79 1.02
CA PRO A 43 15.43 -1.72 1.53
C PRO A 43 16.25 -1.09 0.39
N LYS A 44 16.21 0.22 0.28
CA LYS A 44 17.05 0.96 -0.67
C LYS A 44 18.49 0.89 -0.18
N VAL A 45 19.40 0.41 -1.03
CA VAL A 45 20.83 0.41 -0.69
C VAL A 45 21.30 1.86 -0.58
N LYS A 46 21.65 2.29 0.63
CA LYS A 46 22.26 3.60 0.87
C LYS A 46 23.77 3.44 0.80
N PHE A 47 24.44 4.14 -0.13
CA PHE A 47 25.89 4.23 -0.11
C PHE A 47 26.31 5.02 1.15
N ARG A 48 27.33 4.54 1.85
CA ARG A 48 27.90 5.23 3.01
C ARG A 48 28.49 6.59 2.57
N SER A 49 27.69 7.64 2.62
CA SER A 49 28.23 8.95 2.92
C SER A 49 28.43 9.01 4.44
N PHE A 50 29.56 9.52 4.91
CA PHE A 50 29.79 9.70 6.35
C PHE A 50 28.80 10.75 6.89
N ASP A 51 27.64 10.29 7.30
CA ASP A 51 26.63 11.10 7.99
C ASP A 51 26.51 10.56 9.42
N PRO A 52 27.07 11.22 10.43
CA PRO A 52 26.97 10.79 11.82
C PRO A 52 25.52 10.64 12.29
N ALA A 53 24.61 11.50 11.79
CA ALA A 53 23.19 11.46 12.13
C ALA A 53 22.49 10.20 11.57
N GLN A 54 23.01 9.58 10.52
CA GLN A 54 22.45 8.33 10.00
C GLN A 54 22.57 7.19 11.00
N GLY A 55 23.70 7.04 11.67
CA GLY A 55 23.92 6.01 12.68
C GLY A 55 22.94 6.12 13.86
N GLU A 56 22.65 7.34 14.30
CA GLU A 56 21.68 7.62 15.36
C GLU A 56 20.25 7.28 14.91
N ARG A 57 19.86 7.68 13.70
CA ARG A 57 18.55 7.35 13.12
C ARG A 57 18.33 5.85 13.01
N GLU A 58 19.35 5.11 12.53
CA GLU A 58 19.29 3.65 12.43
C GLU A 58 19.25 2.97 13.81
N ALA A 59 19.94 3.52 14.81
CA ALA A 59 19.89 3.02 16.19
C ALA A 59 18.49 3.21 16.79
N LYS A 60 17.90 4.41 16.64
CA LYS A 60 16.53 4.71 17.06
C LYS A 60 15.51 3.78 16.38
N GLN A 61 15.69 3.52 15.08
CA GLN A 61 14.84 2.59 14.32
C GLN A 61 14.93 1.15 14.89
N ARG A 62 16.14 0.63 15.13
CA ARG A 62 16.32 -0.72 15.68
C ARG A 62 15.69 -0.85 17.07
N GLU A 63 15.87 0.15 17.92
CA GLU A 63 15.27 0.17 19.26
C GLU A 63 13.74 0.16 19.19
N LEU A 64 13.16 1.02 18.36
CA LEU A 64 11.71 1.08 18.13
C LEU A 64 11.17 -0.27 17.65
N VAL A 65 11.80 -0.89 16.63
CA VAL A 65 11.40 -2.20 16.12
C VAL A 65 11.45 -3.27 17.22
N GLY A 66 12.50 -3.29 18.03
CA GLY A 66 12.60 -4.22 19.16
C GLY A 66 11.46 -4.04 20.18
N ARG A 67 11.08 -2.81 20.51
CA ARG A 67 9.94 -2.51 21.40
C ARG A 67 8.61 -2.97 20.78
N LEU A 68 8.39 -2.69 19.49
CA LEU A 68 7.17 -3.07 18.78
C LEU A 68 7.00 -4.59 18.67
N GLN A 69 8.07 -5.33 18.44
CA GLN A 69 8.05 -6.80 18.36
C GLN A 69 7.72 -7.49 19.70
N THR A 70 8.09 -6.88 20.82
CA THR A 70 7.83 -7.43 22.16
C THR A 70 6.44 -7.07 22.68
N SER A 71 5.79 -6.08 22.12
CA SER A 71 4.50 -5.55 22.57
C SER A 71 3.32 -6.36 22.00
N LYS A 72 3.02 -7.53 22.55
CA LYS A 72 2.05 -8.49 21.99
C LYS A 72 0.57 -8.06 22.03
N THR A 73 0.18 -7.11 22.88
CA THR A 73 -1.26 -6.79 23.11
C THR A 73 -1.51 -5.35 23.57
N ARG A 74 -0.53 -4.48 23.53
CA ARG A 74 -0.65 -3.12 24.03
C ARG A 74 -1.19 -2.19 22.93
N GLN A 75 -2.15 -1.34 23.29
CA GLN A 75 -2.51 -0.21 22.43
C GLN A 75 -1.29 0.70 22.26
N ILE A 76 -0.96 1.02 21.02
CA ILE A 76 0.11 1.97 20.69
C ILE A 76 -0.31 3.35 21.17
N THR A 77 0.50 4.01 21.97
CA THR A 77 0.20 5.35 22.49
C THR A 77 0.33 6.42 21.41
N VAL A 78 -0.15 7.64 21.68
CA VAL A 78 0.00 8.79 20.78
C VAL A 78 1.47 9.09 20.51
N GLU A 79 2.28 9.05 21.57
CA GLU A 79 3.73 9.32 21.50
C GLU A 79 4.43 8.27 20.64
N GLU A 80 4.09 7.00 20.82
CA GLU A 80 4.65 5.92 20.00
C GLU A 80 4.26 6.03 18.54
N ARG A 81 3.01 6.41 18.22
CA ARG A 81 2.61 6.64 16.82
C ARG A 81 3.39 7.78 16.19
N LYS A 82 3.62 8.88 16.93
CA LYS A 82 4.46 9.98 16.45
C LYS A 82 5.89 9.53 16.22
N GLU A 83 6.48 8.79 17.16
CA GLU A 83 7.82 8.24 17.02
C GLU A 83 7.93 7.30 15.81
N ILE A 84 6.94 6.42 15.59
CA ILE A 84 6.88 5.54 14.42
C ILE A 84 6.86 6.38 13.13
N ALA A 85 6.00 7.41 13.06
CA ALA A 85 5.88 8.26 11.89
C ALA A 85 7.19 9.01 11.57
N GLU A 86 7.86 9.54 12.60
CA GLU A 86 9.18 10.18 12.47
C GLU A 86 10.22 9.19 11.94
N VAL A 87 10.34 8.01 12.55
CA VAL A 87 11.31 7.00 12.13
C VAL A 87 11.08 6.56 10.69
N VAL A 88 9.82 6.35 10.27
CA VAL A 88 9.49 5.98 8.90
C VAL A 88 9.92 7.08 7.92
N LYS A 89 9.64 8.35 8.25
CA LYS A 89 9.97 9.50 7.42
C LYS A 89 11.48 9.77 7.37
N ASP A 90 12.13 9.84 8.54
CA ASP A 90 13.54 10.25 8.66
C ASP A 90 14.49 9.22 8.03
N ASN A 91 14.10 7.96 8.04
CA ASN A 91 14.87 6.88 7.42
C ASN A 91 14.45 6.57 5.99
N ASP A 92 13.42 7.26 5.43
CA ASP A 92 12.87 6.98 4.09
C ASP A 92 12.59 5.47 3.91
N LEU A 93 11.85 4.89 4.88
CA LEU A 93 11.61 3.44 4.90
C LEU A 93 10.77 3.00 3.71
N PRO A 94 11.08 1.84 3.12
CA PRO A 94 10.31 1.28 2.02
C PRO A 94 8.87 1.02 2.45
N GLN A 95 7.92 1.53 1.66
CA GLN A 95 6.51 1.44 1.99
C GLN A 95 5.63 1.34 0.76
N VAL A 96 4.43 0.81 0.94
CA VAL A 96 3.40 0.74 -0.08
C VAL A 96 2.04 1.03 0.54
N ASP A 97 1.25 1.86 -0.13
CA ASP A 97 -0.15 2.08 0.20
C ASP A 97 -1.03 1.13 -0.61
N LEU A 98 -1.93 0.43 0.06
CA LEU A 98 -2.87 -0.50 -0.54
C LEU A 98 -4.29 -0.06 -0.24
N GLU A 99 -5.13 -0.06 -1.26
CA GLU A 99 -6.56 0.05 -1.07
C GLU A 99 -7.08 -1.33 -0.67
N VAL A 100 -7.45 -1.48 0.60
CA VAL A 100 -8.01 -2.70 1.16
C VAL A 100 -9.45 -2.45 1.54
N PHE A 101 -10.36 -3.17 0.92
CA PHE A 101 -11.79 -3.03 1.18
C PHE A 101 -12.20 -3.84 2.41
N PHE A 102 -12.97 -3.18 3.28
CA PHE A 102 -13.58 -3.77 4.46
C PHE A 102 -15.09 -3.61 4.37
N GLU A 103 -15.82 -4.47 5.06
CA GLU A 103 -17.26 -4.29 5.24
C GLU A 103 -17.56 -2.94 5.89
N PHE A 104 -18.76 -2.40 5.65
CA PHE A 104 -19.15 -1.12 6.20
C PHE A 104 -19.08 -1.14 7.73
N ASP A 105 -18.47 -0.12 8.31
CA ASP A 105 -18.30 0.04 9.76
C ASP A 105 -17.65 -1.18 10.44
N SER A 106 -16.69 -1.81 9.76
CA SER A 106 -16.13 -3.10 10.16
C SER A 106 -14.65 -3.20 9.84
N ALA A 107 -13.99 -4.15 10.47
CA ALA A 107 -12.64 -4.61 10.14
C ALA A 107 -12.67 -5.97 9.39
N ALA A 108 -13.84 -6.49 9.02
CA ALA A 108 -13.95 -7.70 8.21
C ALA A 108 -13.46 -7.43 6.78
N ILE A 109 -12.47 -8.22 6.35
CA ILE A 109 -11.90 -8.14 5.00
C ILE A 109 -12.93 -8.66 4.01
N THR A 110 -13.22 -7.88 2.95
CA THR A 110 -14.13 -8.31 1.91
C THR A 110 -13.49 -9.31 0.94
N PRO A 111 -14.30 -10.10 0.21
CA PRO A 111 -13.75 -10.97 -0.84
C PRO A 111 -12.92 -10.23 -1.89
N GLU A 112 -13.28 -8.98 -2.21
CA GLU A 112 -12.60 -8.13 -3.20
C GLU A 112 -11.19 -7.73 -2.74
N ALA A 113 -10.95 -7.66 -1.43
CA ALA A 113 -9.64 -7.34 -0.88
C ALA A 113 -8.69 -8.56 -0.85
N THR A 114 -9.22 -9.77 -0.91
CA THR A 114 -8.42 -10.99 -0.81
C THR A 114 -7.30 -11.07 -1.86
N PRO A 115 -7.52 -10.78 -3.16
CA PRO A 115 -6.45 -10.88 -4.16
C PRO A 115 -5.23 -10.01 -3.87
N ILE A 116 -5.42 -8.76 -3.43
CA ILE A 116 -4.29 -7.87 -3.12
C ILE A 116 -3.55 -8.32 -1.86
N LEU A 117 -4.25 -8.86 -0.86
CA LEU A 117 -3.65 -9.40 0.35
C LEU A 117 -2.87 -10.68 0.09
N LEU A 118 -3.32 -11.53 -0.85
CA LEU A 118 -2.56 -12.71 -1.28
C LEU A 118 -1.25 -12.29 -1.95
N LYS A 119 -1.28 -11.29 -2.85
CA LYS A 119 -0.06 -10.73 -3.47
C LYS A 119 0.89 -10.13 -2.42
N LEU A 120 0.34 -9.43 -1.42
CA LEU A 120 1.12 -8.85 -0.34
C LEU A 120 1.82 -9.92 0.50
N GLY A 121 1.14 -11.02 0.81
CA GLY A 121 1.66 -12.11 1.62
C GLY A 121 2.86 -12.85 1.02
N GLU A 122 3.07 -12.73 -0.30
CA GLU A 122 4.27 -13.25 -0.95
C GLU A 122 5.55 -12.46 -0.58
N ALA A 123 5.40 -11.19 -0.16
CA ALA A 123 6.56 -10.34 0.14
C ALA A 123 7.39 -10.83 1.33
N PRO A 124 6.82 -11.14 2.51
CA PRO A 124 7.60 -11.64 3.65
C PRO A 124 8.26 -13.00 3.40
N SER A 125 7.72 -13.79 2.47
CA SER A 125 8.25 -15.11 2.09
C SER A 125 9.36 -15.02 1.04
N ASN A 126 9.60 -13.84 0.46
CA ASN A 126 10.63 -13.64 -0.56
C ASN A 126 12.01 -13.54 0.08
N ASP A 127 13.02 -14.21 -0.52
CA ASP A 127 14.39 -14.23 0.02
C ASP A 127 15.00 -12.84 0.23
N LYS A 128 14.62 -11.85 -0.60
CA LYS A 128 15.10 -10.46 -0.48
C LYS A 128 14.53 -9.72 0.73
N LEU A 129 13.44 -10.22 1.30
CA LEU A 129 12.73 -9.62 2.43
C LEU A 129 12.70 -10.55 3.65
N LYS A 130 13.34 -11.69 3.55
CA LYS A 130 13.40 -12.70 4.61
C LYS A 130 13.97 -12.11 5.91
N GLY A 131 13.25 -12.32 7.00
CA GLY A 131 13.64 -11.80 8.31
C GLY A 131 13.32 -10.32 8.54
N SER A 132 12.76 -9.63 7.54
CA SER A 132 12.25 -8.25 7.72
C SER A 132 11.08 -8.22 8.70
N VAL A 133 10.92 -7.07 9.35
CA VAL A 133 9.76 -6.74 10.16
C VAL A 133 8.91 -5.74 9.40
N PHE A 134 7.64 -6.04 9.23
CA PHE A 134 6.70 -5.18 8.53
C PHE A 134 5.70 -4.58 9.50
N MET A 135 5.48 -3.29 9.38
CA MET A 135 4.36 -2.61 10.00
C MET A 135 3.19 -2.58 9.02
N VAL A 136 2.03 -3.03 9.50
CA VAL A 136 0.74 -2.89 8.82
C VAL A 136 0.01 -1.74 9.48
N ALA A 137 -0.09 -0.61 8.81
CA ALA A 137 -0.69 0.62 9.32
C ALA A 137 -2.07 0.84 8.70
N GLY A 138 -3.09 0.96 9.54
CA GLY A 138 -4.44 1.32 9.12
C GLY A 138 -4.66 2.82 9.18
N HIS A 139 -5.35 3.37 8.18
CA HIS A 139 -5.72 4.78 8.09
C HIS A 139 -7.21 4.91 7.76
N THR A 140 -7.81 6.02 8.21
CA THR A 140 -9.17 6.43 7.88
C THR A 140 -9.18 7.79 7.18
N ASP A 141 -10.30 8.17 6.61
CA ASP A 141 -10.61 9.57 6.36
C ASP A 141 -10.99 10.27 7.68
N ALA A 142 -11.20 11.60 7.62
CA ALA A 142 -11.55 12.42 8.78
C ALA A 142 -13.07 12.42 9.07
N LYS A 143 -13.82 11.39 8.65
CA LYS A 143 -15.22 11.25 8.97
C LYS A 143 -15.40 10.50 10.28
N GLY A 144 -15.99 11.14 11.26
CA GLY A 144 -16.24 10.55 12.58
C GLY A 144 -15.46 11.25 13.68
N SER A 145 -15.20 10.58 14.79
CA SER A 145 -14.34 11.08 15.85
C SER A 145 -12.96 10.42 15.79
N ASP A 146 -11.93 11.16 16.21
CA ASP A 146 -10.55 10.67 16.28
C ASP A 146 -10.44 9.33 17.00
N ALA A 147 -11.10 9.21 18.17
CA ALA A 147 -11.08 7.97 18.95
C ALA A 147 -11.72 6.79 18.21
N TYR A 148 -12.83 7.03 17.50
CA TYR A 148 -13.48 6.02 16.67
C TYR A 148 -12.56 5.61 15.50
N ASN A 149 -12.04 6.59 14.75
CA ASN A 149 -11.16 6.37 13.61
C ASN A 149 -9.87 5.63 14.01
N LEU A 150 -9.32 5.97 15.17
CA LEU A 150 -8.17 5.27 15.74
C LEU A 150 -8.49 3.80 16.04
N GLY A 151 -9.62 3.53 16.70
CA GLY A 151 -10.06 2.16 16.99
C GLY A 151 -10.32 1.35 15.73
N LEU A 152 -11.04 1.91 14.76
CA LEU A 152 -11.36 1.26 13.50
C LEU A 152 -10.11 0.94 12.68
N SER A 153 -9.19 1.90 12.56
CA SER A 153 -7.94 1.69 11.82
C SER A 153 -7.05 0.64 12.46
N ALA A 154 -6.97 0.59 13.79
CA ALA A 154 -6.24 -0.44 14.52
C ALA A 154 -6.86 -1.83 14.31
N ALA A 155 -8.19 -1.94 14.38
CA ALA A 155 -8.90 -3.19 14.11
C ALA A 155 -8.64 -3.69 12.67
N ARG A 156 -8.69 -2.81 11.67
CA ARG A 156 -8.41 -3.14 10.27
C ARG A 156 -6.97 -3.59 10.05
N ALA A 157 -6.00 -2.89 10.65
CA ALA A 157 -4.59 -3.29 10.61
C ALA A 157 -4.37 -4.68 11.21
N ASN A 158 -5.03 -4.98 12.34
CA ASN A 158 -4.97 -6.31 12.95
C ASN A 158 -5.60 -7.39 12.06
N SER A 159 -6.75 -7.13 11.42
CA SER A 159 -7.38 -8.10 10.51
C SER A 159 -6.46 -8.46 9.34
N VAL A 160 -5.79 -7.46 8.73
CA VAL A 160 -4.80 -7.71 7.66
C VAL A 160 -3.61 -8.51 8.20
N ARG A 161 -3.05 -8.11 9.33
CA ARG A 161 -1.95 -8.83 9.99
C ARG A 161 -2.30 -10.30 10.25
N ASP A 162 -3.46 -10.55 10.83
CA ASP A 162 -3.88 -11.89 11.21
C ASP A 162 -4.18 -12.75 9.97
N PHE A 163 -4.75 -12.16 8.92
CA PHE A 163 -4.90 -12.80 7.60
C PHE A 163 -3.54 -13.25 7.04
N LEU A 164 -2.53 -12.38 7.08
CA LEU A 164 -1.19 -12.70 6.57
C LEU A 164 -0.51 -13.80 7.38
N ILE A 165 -0.64 -13.77 8.71
CA ILE A 165 -0.10 -14.80 9.60
C ILE A 165 -0.75 -16.15 9.29
N GLU A 166 -2.07 -16.18 9.21
CA GLU A 166 -2.83 -17.43 8.99
C GLU A 166 -2.57 -18.05 7.61
N LYS A 167 -2.58 -17.23 6.54
CA LYS A 167 -2.46 -17.71 5.17
C LYS A 167 -1.04 -18.05 4.75
N PHE A 168 -0.04 -17.31 5.26
CA PHE A 168 1.36 -17.44 4.82
C PHE A 168 2.30 -17.98 5.91
N HIS A 169 1.74 -18.32 7.09
CA HIS A 169 2.52 -18.82 8.24
C HIS A 169 3.68 -17.90 8.63
N ILE A 170 3.48 -16.58 8.47
CA ILE A 170 4.46 -15.57 8.86
C ILE A 170 4.57 -15.55 10.38
N GLU A 171 5.78 -15.47 10.91
CA GLU A 171 5.97 -15.38 12.36
C GLU A 171 5.32 -14.09 12.90
N PRO A 172 4.47 -14.16 13.94
CA PRO A 172 3.77 -13.00 14.48
C PRO A 172 4.67 -11.81 14.84
N LYS A 173 5.93 -12.07 15.22
CA LYS A 173 6.91 -11.00 15.51
C LYS A 173 7.40 -10.23 14.28
N GLN A 174 7.16 -10.76 13.07
CA GLN A 174 7.52 -10.09 11.82
C GLN A 174 6.44 -9.11 11.34
N LEU A 175 5.25 -9.12 11.96
CA LEU A 175 4.13 -8.26 11.59
C LEU A 175 3.63 -7.47 12.80
N VAL A 176 3.70 -6.14 12.71
CA VAL A 176 3.22 -5.21 13.73
C VAL A 176 2.04 -4.43 13.17
N ALA A 177 0.88 -4.49 13.82
CA ALA A 177 -0.30 -3.73 13.41
C ALA A 177 -0.38 -2.41 14.20
N VAL A 178 -0.60 -1.30 13.48
CA VAL A 178 -0.73 0.04 14.06
C VAL A 178 -1.93 0.76 13.44
N GLY A 179 -2.81 1.33 14.26
CA GLY A 179 -3.85 2.24 13.80
C GLY A 179 -3.39 3.68 13.92
N PHE A 180 -3.52 4.45 12.86
CA PHE A 180 -3.26 5.90 12.85
C PHE A 180 -4.55 6.72 12.77
N GLY A 181 -5.71 6.07 12.50
CA GLY A 181 -6.94 6.83 12.27
C GLY A 181 -6.73 7.85 11.16
N GLU A 182 -7.13 9.08 11.43
CA GLU A 182 -6.98 10.24 10.55
C GLU A 182 -5.71 11.07 10.82
N GLU A 183 -4.84 10.65 11.75
CA GLU A 183 -3.63 11.39 12.12
C GLU A 183 -2.65 11.59 10.95
N GLN A 184 -2.74 10.74 9.90
CA GLN A 184 -1.85 10.77 8.74
C GLN A 184 -2.64 10.69 7.43
N LEU A 185 -3.40 11.74 7.14
CA LEU A 185 -4.12 11.85 5.87
C LEU A 185 -3.14 11.90 4.70
N LYS A 186 -3.40 11.08 3.66
CA LYS A 186 -2.66 11.11 2.41
C LYS A 186 -3.00 12.37 1.61
N ASN A 187 -4.28 12.70 1.58
CA ASN A 187 -4.80 13.93 0.99
C ASN A 187 -5.28 14.87 2.10
N GLN A 188 -4.43 15.81 2.48
CA GLN A 188 -4.74 16.81 3.51
C GLN A 188 -5.65 17.92 2.99
N GLU A 189 -5.67 18.18 1.67
CA GLU A 189 -6.54 19.17 1.06
C GLU A 189 -8.00 18.69 1.01
N ASN A 190 -8.21 17.37 0.88
CA ASN A 190 -9.52 16.74 0.98
C ASN A 190 -9.50 15.63 2.05
N PRO A 191 -9.73 15.97 3.34
CA PRO A 191 -9.68 15.02 4.44
C PRO A 191 -10.67 13.85 4.34
N LEU A 192 -11.74 14.00 3.53
CA LEU A 192 -12.76 12.97 3.30
C LEU A 192 -12.50 12.12 2.04
N ALA A 193 -11.38 12.34 1.35
CA ALA A 193 -11.05 11.59 0.14
C ALA A 193 -10.87 10.09 0.42
N ASP A 194 -11.30 9.27 -0.54
CA ASP A 194 -11.25 7.80 -0.46
C ASP A 194 -9.82 7.27 -0.27
N GLU A 195 -8.84 7.93 -0.87
CA GLU A 195 -7.42 7.58 -0.77
C GLU A 195 -6.83 7.69 0.66
N ASN A 196 -7.54 8.39 1.57
CA ASN A 196 -7.19 8.41 2.99
C ASN A 196 -7.51 7.07 3.67
N ARG A 197 -8.55 6.36 3.21
CA ARG A 197 -8.93 5.03 3.70
C ARG A 197 -8.06 3.95 3.07
N ARG A 198 -6.91 3.68 3.67
CA ARG A 198 -5.91 2.75 3.13
C ARG A 198 -5.27 1.90 4.21
N VAL A 199 -4.64 0.84 3.78
CA VAL A 199 -3.64 0.11 4.57
C VAL A 199 -2.27 0.38 3.98
N GLN A 200 -1.36 0.86 4.81
CA GLN A 200 0.03 1.08 4.44
C GLN A 200 0.88 -0.04 5.02
N VAL A 201 1.77 -0.60 4.22
CA VAL A 201 2.75 -1.58 4.68
C VAL A 201 4.13 -0.99 4.58
N VAL A 202 4.86 -1.00 5.68
CA VAL A 202 6.21 -0.43 5.79
C VAL A 202 7.19 -1.51 6.18
N ASN A 203 8.28 -1.65 5.45
CA ASN A 203 9.40 -2.48 5.90
C ASN A 203 10.22 -1.71 6.94
N MET A 204 10.12 -2.15 8.18
CA MET A 204 10.77 -1.52 9.34
C MET A 204 12.23 -1.92 9.49
N GLN A 205 12.81 -2.69 8.57
CA GLN A 205 14.21 -3.08 8.62
C GLN A 205 15.10 -1.96 8.08
N ALA A 206 16.21 -1.70 8.78
CA ALA A 206 17.24 -0.80 8.27
C ALA A 206 17.84 -1.35 6.95
N ALA A 207 18.12 -0.47 5.99
CA ALA A 207 18.78 -0.86 4.77
C ALA A 207 20.12 -1.56 5.06
N PRO A 208 20.46 -2.67 4.39
CA PRO A 208 21.76 -3.27 4.53
C PRO A 208 22.83 -2.26 4.08
N VAL A 209 23.81 -2.02 4.94
CA VAL A 209 24.97 -1.18 4.57
C VAL A 209 25.83 -2.00 3.63
N ALA A 210 26.00 -1.51 2.39
CA ALA A 210 26.94 -2.12 1.48
C ALA A 210 28.35 -2.04 2.10
N GLN A 211 28.94 -3.21 2.41
CA GLN A 211 30.35 -3.31 2.76
C GLN A 211 31.14 -3.14 1.45
N GLN A 212 32.00 -2.14 1.38
CA GLN A 212 32.97 -1.97 0.30
C GLN A 212 34.15 -2.89 0.52
#